data_f632dcee48dac25f026db2b9f2199b38
#
_entry.id   f632dcee48dac25f026db2b9f2199b38
#
_cell.length_a   1.000
_cell.length_b   1.000
_cell.length_c   1.000
_cell.angle_alpha   90.00
_cell.angle_beta   90.00
_cell.angle_gamma   90.00
#
_symmetry.space_group_name_H-M   'P 1'
#
loop_
_entity.id
_entity.type
_entity.pdbx_description
1 polymer ?
#
loop_
_entity_poly.entity_id
_entity_poly.type
_entity_poly.pdbx_seq_one_letter_code
_entity_poly.pdbx_strand_id
1 'polypeptide(L)'
;HSNVFGATIFPHNVGLGATNNPDLLEKIGAAVAEEVIATGLYWTFAPTVTVPQDYRWGRTYEGYSESPELVSELGKAFIIGMQGQGESFLADDKIIGTAKHFLGDGGTFLGIDRGNTKIDEETLKDIHATSYFSALDACVQTVMASFNSWNGSKVHGDAYLLTEVLKNQMEFDGFVVGDWDGHGAVPGCSNGSCAQSLNAGVDMFMVPEKWKDLYRNTLRQVK
;
A
#
# COMPACT_ATOMS: atom_id res chain seq x y z
N HIS A 1 -5.16 14.43 3.88
CA HIS A 1 -4.99 15.76 4.49
C HIS A 1 -5.59 16.88 3.65
N SER A 2 -5.68 16.73 2.35
CA SER A 2 -6.33 17.76 1.50
C SER A 2 -7.81 18.05 1.85
N ASN A 3 -8.44 17.18 2.63
CA ASN A 3 -9.83 17.32 3.06
C ASN A 3 -9.96 17.91 4.47
N VAL A 4 -8.87 18.22 5.14
CA VAL A 4 -8.85 18.80 6.49
C VAL A 4 -8.40 20.26 6.40
N PHE A 5 -9.30 21.18 6.75
CA PHE A 5 -8.98 22.62 6.74
C PHE A 5 -7.87 22.93 7.74
N GLY A 6 -6.82 23.62 7.26
CA GLY A 6 -5.68 24.03 8.08
C GLY A 6 -4.56 22.97 8.20
N ALA A 7 -4.77 21.75 7.68
CA ALA A 7 -3.70 20.75 7.65
C ALA A 7 -2.57 21.16 6.69
N THR A 8 -1.34 20.78 7.03
CA THR A 8 -0.17 21.04 6.19
C THR A 8 -0.27 20.23 4.89
N ILE A 9 -0.12 20.92 3.76
CA ILE A 9 -0.06 20.26 2.44
C ILE A 9 1.41 20.11 2.05
N PHE A 10 1.95 18.91 2.24
CA PHE A 10 3.29 18.59 1.76
C PHE A 10 3.29 18.40 0.24
N PRO A 11 4.45 18.58 -0.43
CA PRO A 11 4.59 18.22 -1.85
C PRO A 11 4.19 16.76 -2.11
N HIS A 12 3.78 16.46 -3.34
CA HIS A 12 3.62 15.06 -3.76
C HIS A 12 4.94 14.29 -3.66
N ASN A 13 4.86 12.97 -3.54
CA ASN A 13 6.05 12.12 -3.33
C ASN A 13 7.13 12.32 -4.39
N VAL A 14 6.79 12.62 -5.65
CA VAL A 14 7.78 12.94 -6.68
C VAL A 14 8.64 14.16 -6.30
N GLY A 15 8.06 15.15 -5.65
CA GLY A 15 8.79 16.32 -5.13
C GLY A 15 9.60 15.99 -3.88
N LEU A 16 9.05 15.16 -3.00
CA LEU A 16 9.75 14.68 -1.81
C LEU A 16 10.91 13.75 -2.20
N GLY A 17 10.73 12.90 -3.20
CA GLY A 17 11.78 12.05 -3.77
C GLY A 17 12.96 12.85 -4.32
N ALA A 18 12.68 13.97 -4.98
CA ALA A 18 13.72 14.86 -5.51
C ALA A 18 14.62 15.48 -4.42
N THR A 19 14.19 15.48 -3.15
CA THR A 19 15.03 15.93 -2.04
C THR A 19 16.16 14.97 -1.72
N ASN A 20 15.99 13.69 -2.02
CA ASN A 20 16.93 12.61 -1.67
C ASN A 20 17.38 12.71 -0.19
N ASN A 21 16.43 12.94 0.72
CA ASN A 21 16.72 13.25 2.12
C ASN A 21 15.83 12.44 3.07
N PRO A 22 16.28 11.25 3.53
CA PRO A 22 15.55 10.40 4.46
C PRO A 22 15.21 11.09 5.79
N ASP A 23 16.13 11.87 6.34
CA ASP A 23 15.90 12.60 7.60
C ASP A 23 14.73 13.60 7.48
N LEU A 24 14.58 14.20 6.30
CA LEU A 24 13.44 15.08 6.03
C LEU A 24 12.14 14.27 5.97
N LEU A 25 12.16 13.10 5.31
CA LEU A 25 10.99 12.24 5.19
C LEU A 25 10.54 11.69 6.54
N GLU A 26 11.45 11.36 7.45
CA GLU A 26 11.12 10.95 8.81
C GLU A 26 10.44 12.08 9.58
N LYS A 27 10.95 13.31 9.49
CA LYS A 27 10.32 14.49 10.12
C LYS A 27 8.93 14.79 9.54
N ILE A 28 8.76 14.64 8.22
CA ILE A 28 7.45 14.80 7.58
C ILE A 28 6.50 13.70 8.05
N GLY A 29 6.95 12.45 8.16
CA GLY A 29 6.18 11.35 8.71
C GLY A 29 5.68 11.63 10.13
N ALA A 30 6.55 12.16 11.01
CA ALA A 30 6.18 12.55 12.36
C ALA A 30 5.13 13.69 12.37
N ALA A 31 5.32 14.73 11.55
CA ALA A 31 4.35 15.81 11.42
C ALA A 31 2.98 15.31 10.89
N VAL A 32 2.98 14.36 9.95
CA VAL A 32 1.75 13.73 9.47
C VAL A 32 1.06 12.96 10.59
N ALA A 33 1.81 12.25 11.45
CA ALA A 33 1.23 11.54 12.60
C ALA A 33 0.53 12.51 13.55
N GLU A 34 1.18 13.61 13.95
CA GLU A 34 0.60 14.63 14.82
C GLU A 34 -0.70 15.21 14.24
N GLU A 35 -0.70 15.57 12.96
CA GLU A 35 -1.88 16.16 12.31
C GLU A 35 -3.03 15.15 12.15
N VAL A 36 -2.74 13.88 11.89
CA VAL A 36 -3.74 12.82 11.79
C VAL A 36 -4.36 12.55 13.17
N ILE A 37 -3.55 12.45 14.23
CA ILE A 37 -4.03 12.31 15.62
C ILE A 37 -4.93 13.48 16.02
N ALA A 38 -4.59 14.70 15.63
CA ALA A 38 -5.41 15.88 15.91
C ALA A 38 -6.83 15.79 15.32
N THR A 39 -7.05 14.94 14.33
CA THR A 39 -8.38 14.64 13.78
C THR A 39 -9.10 13.48 14.48
N GLY A 40 -8.49 12.84 15.47
CA GLY A 40 -9.01 11.67 16.15
C GLY A 40 -8.78 10.35 15.38
N LEU A 41 -7.92 10.34 14.37
CA LEU A 41 -7.55 9.17 13.60
C LEU A 41 -6.16 8.66 14.02
N TYR A 42 -5.96 7.35 13.97
CA TYR A 42 -4.70 6.68 14.34
C TYR A 42 -4.18 5.77 13.23
N TRP A 43 -4.68 5.92 12.01
CA TRP A 43 -4.30 5.13 10.85
C TRP A 43 -4.41 5.95 9.57
N THR A 44 -3.41 5.82 8.70
CA THR A 44 -3.39 6.48 7.39
C THR A 44 -2.97 5.54 6.26
N PHE A 45 -3.45 5.80 5.04
CA PHE A 45 -3.09 5.05 3.84
C PHE A 45 -1.85 5.63 3.15
N ALA A 46 -0.77 5.73 3.90
CA ALA A 46 0.54 6.22 3.48
C ALA A 46 1.66 5.44 4.18
N PRO A 47 2.84 5.37 3.53
CA PRO A 47 3.24 5.97 2.27
C PRO A 47 2.90 5.11 1.04
N THR A 48 2.86 5.76 -0.13
CA THR A 48 2.97 5.06 -1.40
C THR A 48 4.45 4.73 -1.63
N VAL A 49 4.77 3.43 -1.68
CA VAL A 49 6.14 2.91 -1.91
C VAL A 49 6.27 2.24 -3.28
N THR A 50 5.39 2.61 -4.18
CA THR A 50 5.41 2.19 -5.58
C THR A 50 6.63 2.73 -6.30
N VAL A 51 7.19 1.93 -7.22
CA VAL A 51 8.31 2.30 -8.10
C VAL A 51 7.79 2.49 -9.51
N PRO A 52 7.48 3.72 -9.96
CA PRO A 52 7.00 4.00 -11.31
C PRO A 52 8.06 3.70 -12.36
N GLN A 53 7.73 2.89 -13.36
CA GLN A 53 8.61 2.53 -14.47
C GLN A 53 8.16 3.14 -15.81
N ASP A 54 6.95 3.68 -15.86
CA ASP A 54 6.41 4.33 -17.05
C ASP A 54 5.69 5.64 -16.66
N TYR A 55 6.24 6.76 -17.07
CA TYR A 55 5.73 8.11 -16.73
C TYR A 55 4.36 8.45 -17.35
N ARG A 56 3.85 7.62 -18.26
CA ARG A 56 2.47 7.72 -18.76
C ARG A 56 1.44 7.27 -17.72
N TRP A 57 1.87 6.54 -16.69
CA TRP A 57 1.00 6.15 -15.59
C TRP A 57 0.53 7.38 -14.80
N GLY A 58 -0.79 7.57 -14.70
CA GLY A 58 -1.39 8.78 -14.13
C GLY A 58 -1.10 8.99 -12.65
N ARG A 59 -0.59 7.97 -11.93
CA ARG A 59 -0.22 8.02 -10.52
C ARG A 59 1.29 8.08 -10.27
N THR A 60 2.08 8.32 -11.33
CA THR A 60 3.56 8.45 -11.22
C THR A 60 3.98 9.44 -10.13
N TYR A 61 3.24 10.55 -9.96
CA TYR A 61 3.52 11.57 -8.96
C TYR A 61 3.39 11.10 -7.50
N GLU A 62 2.70 9.97 -7.26
CA GLU A 62 2.56 9.37 -5.93
C GLU A 62 3.81 8.55 -5.53
N GLY A 63 4.67 8.16 -6.48
CA GLY A 63 5.94 7.49 -6.20
C GLY A 63 7.05 8.48 -5.90
N TYR A 64 8.01 8.10 -5.05
CA TYR A 64 9.17 8.94 -4.73
C TYR A 64 10.17 9.00 -5.89
N SER A 65 10.39 7.89 -6.60
CA SER A 65 11.39 7.75 -7.66
C SER A 65 11.11 6.53 -8.53
N GLU A 66 11.77 6.48 -9.69
CA GLU A 66 11.92 5.27 -10.51
C GLU A 66 13.00 4.30 -9.99
N SER A 67 13.88 4.76 -9.05
CA SER A 67 14.89 3.92 -8.39
C SER A 67 14.26 3.19 -7.20
N PRO A 68 14.28 1.83 -7.22
CA PRO A 68 13.81 1.01 -6.09
C PRO A 68 14.55 1.33 -4.78
N GLU A 69 15.85 1.62 -4.87
CA GLU A 69 16.69 1.92 -3.70
C GLU A 69 16.22 3.21 -3.01
N LEU A 70 16.02 4.27 -3.80
CA LEU A 70 15.58 5.55 -3.26
C LEU A 70 14.16 5.47 -2.70
N VAL A 71 13.25 4.74 -3.36
CA VAL A 71 11.89 4.50 -2.84
C VAL A 71 11.93 3.73 -1.53
N SER A 72 12.82 2.74 -1.41
CA SER A 72 13.04 1.93 -0.20
C SER A 72 13.50 2.80 0.96
N GLU A 73 14.50 3.64 0.74
CA GLU A 73 15.11 4.49 1.76
C GLU A 73 14.12 5.55 2.26
N LEU A 74 13.47 6.28 1.35
CA LEU A 74 12.54 7.34 1.69
C LEU A 74 11.23 6.80 2.28
N GLY A 75 10.71 5.69 1.74
CA GLY A 75 9.51 5.03 2.26
C GLY A 75 9.72 4.50 3.68
N LYS A 76 10.87 3.87 3.95
CA LYS A 76 11.27 3.42 5.30
C LYS A 76 11.32 4.59 6.28
N ALA A 77 12.00 5.67 5.92
CA ALA A 77 12.13 6.85 6.79
C ALA A 77 10.76 7.47 7.11
N PHE A 78 9.88 7.58 6.12
CA PHE A 78 8.53 8.09 6.33
C PHE A 78 7.70 7.21 7.28
N ILE A 79 7.79 5.87 7.15
CA ILE A 79 7.12 4.92 8.05
C ILE A 79 7.65 5.08 9.47
N ILE A 80 8.98 5.15 9.66
CA ILE A 80 9.59 5.35 10.99
C ILE A 80 9.10 6.65 11.62
N GLY A 81 9.01 7.74 10.86
CA GLY A 81 8.47 9.00 11.35
C GLY A 81 7.04 8.89 11.86
N MET A 82 6.17 8.18 11.11
CA MET A 82 4.76 7.98 11.49
C MET A 82 4.57 7.01 12.65
N GLN A 83 5.25 5.86 12.63
CA GLN A 83 5.01 4.76 13.57
C GLN A 83 5.97 4.75 14.77
N GLY A 84 7.08 5.48 14.68
CA GLY A 84 8.19 5.33 15.61
C GLY A 84 9.00 4.06 15.36
N GLN A 85 10.03 3.85 16.19
CA GLN A 85 10.88 2.65 16.18
C GLN A 85 11.37 2.34 17.58
N GLY A 86 11.66 1.07 17.89
CA GLY A 86 12.14 0.67 19.22
C GLY A 86 11.15 1.06 20.31
N GLU A 87 11.60 1.78 21.33
CA GLU A 87 10.77 2.21 22.47
C GLU A 87 9.67 3.22 22.09
N SER A 88 9.84 3.94 20.98
CA SER A 88 8.82 4.89 20.46
C SER A 88 7.83 4.27 19.51
N PHE A 89 7.93 2.96 19.21
CA PHE A 89 7.04 2.29 18.28
C PHE A 89 5.60 2.33 18.78
N LEU A 90 4.71 2.92 17.98
CA LEU A 90 3.29 3.15 18.28
C LEU A 90 3.04 3.84 19.63
N ALA A 91 3.94 4.73 20.06
CA ALA A 91 3.70 5.60 21.19
C ALA A 91 2.50 6.54 20.94
N ASP A 92 2.05 7.25 21.98
CA ASP A 92 0.82 8.07 21.95
C ASP A 92 0.81 9.16 20.86
N ASP A 93 1.99 9.58 20.38
CA ASP A 93 2.18 10.54 19.30
C ASP A 93 2.39 9.89 17.91
N LYS A 94 2.15 8.59 17.79
CA LYS A 94 2.37 7.80 16.56
C LYS A 94 1.07 7.22 16.03
N ILE A 95 1.09 6.89 14.73
CA ILE A 95 -0.06 6.30 14.02
C ILE A 95 0.38 5.10 13.18
N ILE A 96 -0.57 4.24 12.83
CA ILE A 96 -0.35 3.14 11.90
C ILE A 96 -0.22 3.67 10.47
N GLY A 97 0.85 3.29 9.78
CA GLY A 97 1.06 3.52 8.35
C GLY A 97 0.58 2.37 7.49
N THR A 98 0.47 2.60 6.18
CA THR A 98 0.12 1.59 5.17
C THR A 98 1.09 1.68 4.00
N ALA A 99 1.92 0.67 3.79
CA ALA A 99 2.71 0.57 2.57
C ALA A 99 1.80 0.19 1.39
N LYS A 100 1.84 0.95 0.28
CA LYS A 100 0.93 0.75 -0.85
C LYS A 100 1.59 1.07 -2.19
N HIS A 101 1.13 0.47 -3.30
CA HIS A 101 0.14 -0.59 -3.41
C HIS A 101 0.85 -1.89 -3.78
N PHE A 102 0.67 -2.90 -2.99
CA PHE A 102 1.30 -4.20 -3.18
C PHE A 102 0.54 -5.00 -4.25
N LEU A 103 1.08 -5.37 -5.40
CA LEU A 103 2.47 -5.22 -5.83
C LEU A 103 2.52 -4.94 -7.32
N GLY A 104 3.40 -4.02 -7.75
CA GLY A 104 3.75 -3.84 -9.16
C GLY A 104 2.88 -2.84 -9.94
N ASP A 105 2.08 -1.99 -9.28
CA ASP A 105 1.22 -1.00 -9.93
C ASP A 105 2.00 0.04 -10.77
N GLY A 106 3.20 0.42 -10.37
CA GLY A 106 4.08 1.32 -11.12
C GLY A 106 4.71 0.70 -12.37
N GLY A 107 4.59 -0.64 -12.55
CA GLY A 107 5.15 -1.39 -13.68
C GLY A 107 4.12 -1.85 -14.71
N THR A 108 2.91 -1.29 -14.73
CA THR A 108 1.87 -1.71 -15.66
C THR A 108 2.25 -1.41 -17.11
N PHE A 109 1.93 -2.36 -18.00
CA PHE A 109 2.25 -2.25 -19.42
C PHE A 109 1.66 -0.98 -20.03
N LEU A 110 2.51 -0.17 -20.66
CA LEU A 110 2.19 1.15 -21.23
C LEU A 110 1.69 2.20 -20.22
N GLY A 111 1.93 2.00 -18.93
CA GLY A 111 1.46 2.91 -17.88
C GLY A 111 -0.06 2.94 -17.72
N ILE A 112 -0.77 1.89 -18.17
CA ILE A 112 -2.24 1.82 -18.06
C ILE A 112 -2.60 1.66 -16.58
N ASP A 113 -3.33 2.63 -16.03
CA ASP A 113 -3.79 2.57 -14.64
C ASP A 113 -4.63 1.31 -14.38
N ARG A 114 -4.36 0.61 -13.24
CA ARG A 114 -4.98 -0.68 -12.90
C ARG A 114 -4.77 -1.78 -13.95
N GLY A 115 -3.79 -1.59 -14.84
CA GLY A 115 -3.48 -2.47 -15.96
C GLY A 115 -2.79 -3.76 -15.54
N ASN A 116 -2.08 -4.36 -16.48
CA ASN A 116 -1.36 -5.61 -16.26
C ASN A 116 0.16 -5.37 -16.24
N THR A 117 0.81 -5.74 -15.17
CA THR A 117 2.27 -5.74 -15.01
C THR A 117 2.79 -7.05 -15.61
N LYS A 118 3.45 -6.94 -16.78
CA LYS A 118 3.91 -8.08 -17.58
C LYS A 118 5.41 -8.25 -17.44
N ILE A 119 5.84 -8.80 -16.34
CA ILE A 119 7.25 -9.04 -15.98
C ILE A 119 7.38 -10.38 -15.29
N ASP A 120 8.60 -10.97 -15.33
CA ASP A 120 8.91 -12.15 -14.56
C ASP A 120 8.98 -11.85 -13.05
N GLU A 121 9.08 -12.90 -12.25
CA GLU A 121 9.07 -12.77 -10.80
C GLU A 121 10.36 -12.13 -10.27
N GLU A 122 11.49 -12.40 -10.88
CA GLU A 122 12.79 -11.81 -10.51
C GLU A 122 12.73 -10.27 -10.68
N THR A 123 12.25 -9.81 -11.83
CA THR A 123 12.03 -8.38 -12.08
C THR A 123 11.00 -7.76 -11.14
N LEU A 124 9.89 -8.48 -10.84
CA LEU A 124 8.88 -8.03 -9.88
C LEU A 124 9.50 -7.84 -8.49
N LYS A 125 10.32 -8.80 -8.05
CA LYS A 125 11.01 -8.75 -6.77
C LYS A 125 12.03 -7.61 -6.71
N ASP A 126 12.90 -7.52 -7.70
CA ASP A 126 14.05 -6.60 -7.67
C ASP A 126 13.62 -5.13 -7.81
N ILE A 127 12.57 -4.86 -8.59
CA ILE A 127 12.09 -3.49 -8.81
C ILE A 127 10.96 -3.14 -7.83
N HIS A 128 9.92 -3.96 -7.74
CA HIS A 128 8.68 -3.56 -7.09
C HIS A 128 8.56 -4.05 -5.65
N ALA A 129 9.22 -5.17 -5.26
CA ALA A 129 9.14 -5.67 -3.89
C ALA A 129 10.24 -5.10 -2.97
N THR A 130 11.32 -4.53 -3.51
CA THR A 130 12.46 -4.00 -2.73
C THR A 130 12.03 -2.99 -1.68
N SER A 131 11.11 -2.08 -2.03
CA SER A 131 10.57 -1.08 -1.10
C SER A 131 9.69 -1.70 0.01
N TYR A 132 9.08 -2.85 -0.23
CA TYR A 132 8.30 -3.55 0.80
C TYR A 132 9.17 -4.26 1.82
N PHE A 133 10.32 -4.82 1.43
CA PHE A 133 11.28 -5.34 2.41
C PHE A 133 11.71 -4.22 3.38
N SER A 134 12.01 -3.03 2.86
CA SER A 134 12.36 -1.87 3.70
C SER A 134 11.21 -1.37 4.56
N ALA A 135 9.96 -1.44 4.07
CA ALA A 135 8.78 -1.11 4.85
C ALA A 135 8.54 -2.11 5.98
N LEU A 136 8.77 -3.40 5.75
CA LEU A 136 8.69 -4.44 6.77
C LEU A 136 9.78 -4.29 7.83
N ASP A 137 11.02 -3.95 7.43
CA ASP A 137 12.10 -3.59 8.37
C ASP A 137 11.76 -2.39 9.26
N ALA A 138 10.89 -1.48 8.79
CA ALA A 138 10.33 -0.38 9.58
C ALA A 138 9.08 -0.81 10.38
N CYS A 139 8.76 -2.10 10.44
CA CYS A 139 7.61 -2.65 11.13
C CYS A 139 6.27 -2.06 10.67
N VAL A 140 6.09 -1.80 9.35
CA VAL A 140 4.81 -1.31 8.83
C VAL A 140 3.68 -2.25 9.22
N GLN A 141 2.60 -1.69 9.78
CA GLN A 141 1.53 -2.50 10.35
C GLN A 141 0.48 -2.94 9.33
N THR A 142 0.39 -2.22 8.20
CA THR A 142 -0.58 -2.55 7.17
C THR A 142 0.02 -2.45 5.77
N VAL A 143 -0.45 -3.31 4.88
CA VAL A 143 -0.12 -3.30 3.45
C VAL A 143 -1.41 -3.25 2.66
N MET A 144 -1.47 -2.38 1.64
CA MET A 144 -2.64 -2.28 0.77
C MET A 144 -2.41 -3.01 -0.53
N ALA A 145 -3.31 -3.95 -0.86
CA ALA A 145 -3.28 -4.66 -2.14
C ALA A 145 -3.53 -3.73 -3.33
N SER A 146 -2.84 -3.97 -4.44
CA SER A 146 -2.93 -3.13 -5.63
C SER A 146 -4.06 -3.52 -6.59
N PHE A 147 -4.53 -2.54 -7.36
CA PHE A 147 -5.53 -2.75 -8.40
C PHE A 147 -5.03 -3.47 -9.66
N ASN A 148 -3.72 -3.45 -9.92
CA ASN A 148 -3.17 -4.04 -11.13
C ASN A 148 -3.35 -5.56 -11.18
N SER A 149 -3.04 -6.13 -12.32
CA SER A 149 -2.78 -7.56 -12.45
C SER A 149 -1.29 -7.80 -12.60
N TRP A 150 -0.80 -8.93 -12.12
CA TRP A 150 0.50 -9.46 -12.49
C TRP A 150 0.32 -10.66 -13.41
N ASN A 151 0.84 -10.56 -14.63
CA ASN A 151 0.72 -11.59 -15.68
C ASN A 151 -0.72 -12.12 -15.87
N GLY A 152 -1.71 -11.22 -15.73
CA GLY A 152 -3.13 -11.50 -15.91
C GLY A 152 -3.89 -11.81 -14.64
N SER A 153 -3.24 -12.15 -13.53
CA SER A 153 -3.89 -12.37 -12.22
C SER A 153 -4.09 -11.06 -11.47
N LYS A 154 -5.33 -10.74 -11.08
CA LYS A 154 -5.64 -9.57 -10.24
C LYS A 154 -5.04 -9.74 -8.84
N VAL A 155 -4.22 -8.78 -8.40
CA VAL A 155 -3.53 -8.85 -7.10
C VAL A 155 -4.50 -9.08 -5.94
N HIS A 156 -5.67 -8.44 -5.92
CA HIS A 156 -6.68 -8.67 -4.88
C HIS A 156 -7.23 -10.09 -4.80
N GLY A 157 -6.99 -10.93 -5.79
CA GLY A 157 -7.40 -12.35 -5.81
C GLY A 157 -6.21 -13.30 -5.95
N ASP A 158 -4.99 -12.80 -5.80
CA ASP A 158 -3.76 -13.56 -6.00
C ASP A 158 -3.21 -14.08 -4.67
N ALA A 159 -3.54 -15.34 -4.34
CA ALA A 159 -3.09 -15.99 -3.10
C ALA A 159 -1.56 -16.19 -3.07
N TYR A 160 -0.93 -16.33 -4.24
CA TYR A 160 0.53 -16.44 -4.29
C TYR A 160 1.18 -15.14 -3.79
N LEU A 161 0.76 -13.97 -4.34
CA LEU A 161 1.35 -12.69 -3.95
C LEU A 161 0.98 -12.29 -2.51
N LEU A 162 -0.30 -12.41 -2.12
CA LEU A 162 -0.76 -11.88 -0.83
C LEU A 162 -0.49 -12.82 0.35
N THR A 163 -0.58 -14.13 0.16
CA THR A 163 -0.35 -15.10 1.24
C THR A 163 1.04 -15.68 1.15
N GLU A 164 1.41 -16.30 0.02
CA GLU A 164 2.68 -17.02 -0.05
C GLU A 164 3.87 -16.06 -0.05
N VAL A 165 3.86 -15.02 -0.89
CA VAL A 165 4.98 -14.06 -0.94
C VAL A 165 4.95 -13.12 0.27
N LEU A 166 3.87 -12.34 0.43
CA LEU A 166 3.86 -11.28 1.46
C LEU A 166 3.85 -11.83 2.88
N LYS A 167 2.88 -12.72 3.21
CA LYS A 167 2.72 -13.19 4.60
C LYS A 167 3.72 -14.29 4.97
N ASN A 168 3.99 -15.25 4.05
CA ASN A 168 4.82 -16.40 4.40
C ASN A 168 6.31 -16.14 4.13
N GLN A 169 6.70 -15.72 2.90
CA GLN A 169 8.12 -15.57 2.54
C GLN A 169 8.73 -14.26 3.04
N MET A 170 7.97 -13.16 3.02
CA MET A 170 8.41 -11.87 3.56
C MET A 170 8.10 -11.71 5.06
N GLU A 171 7.44 -12.70 5.67
CA GLU A 171 7.12 -12.74 7.11
C GLU A 171 6.28 -11.55 7.60
N PHE A 172 5.37 -11.06 6.76
CA PHE A 172 4.48 -9.96 7.15
C PHE A 172 3.41 -10.46 8.12
N ASP A 173 3.46 -10.01 9.35
CA ASP A 173 2.55 -10.37 10.45
C ASP A 173 1.44 -9.33 10.74
N GLY A 174 1.41 -8.22 9.97
CA GLY A 174 0.33 -7.24 10.00
C GLY A 174 -0.91 -7.69 9.23
N PHE A 175 -1.75 -6.75 8.79
CA PHE A 175 -2.91 -7.10 7.98
C PHE A 175 -2.92 -6.43 6.60
N VAL A 176 -3.51 -7.13 5.63
CA VAL A 176 -3.68 -6.66 4.26
C VAL A 176 -5.04 -5.99 4.11
N VAL A 177 -5.03 -4.70 3.77
CA VAL A 177 -6.23 -3.96 3.40
C VAL A 177 -6.39 -3.96 1.87
N GLY A 178 -7.61 -4.20 1.37
CA GLY A 178 -7.93 -4.02 -0.04
C GLY A 178 -8.04 -2.53 -0.39
N ASP A 179 -7.75 -2.16 -1.63
CA ASP A 179 -8.03 -0.83 -2.14
C ASP A 179 -9.52 -0.68 -2.49
N TRP A 180 -9.98 0.52 -2.78
CA TRP A 180 -11.39 0.92 -2.99
C TRP A 180 -12.12 0.00 -3.97
N ASP A 181 -13.01 -0.85 -3.44
CA ASP A 181 -13.73 -1.88 -4.22
C ASP A 181 -12.83 -2.82 -5.06
N GLY A 182 -11.52 -2.92 -4.73
CA GLY A 182 -10.53 -3.66 -5.52
C GLY A 182 -10.84 -5.15 -5.65
N HIS A 183 -11.46 -5.74 -4.64
CA HIS A 183 -11.96 -7.12 -4.67
C HIS A 183 -13.01 -7.36 -5.77
N GLY A 184 -13.81 -6.33 -6.07
CA GLY A 184 -14.83 -6.39 -7.12
C GLY A 184 -14.27 -6.52 -8.54
N ALA A 185 -12.99 -6.17 -8.73
CA ALA A 185 -12.30 -6.30 -10.03
C ALA A 185 -11.71 -7.70 -10.27
N VAL A 186 -11.75 -8.60 -9.29
CA VAL A 186 -11.31 -9.98 -9.43
C VAL A 186 -12.32 -10.74 -10.30
N PRO A 187 -11.88 -11.51 -11.32
CA PRO A 187 -12.79 -12.27 -12.17
C PRO A 187 -13.75 -13.17 -11.38
N GLY A 188 -15.05 -13.06 -11.66
CA GLY A 188 -16.10 -13.79 -10.94
C GLY A 188 -16.57 -13.15 -9.63
N CYS A 189 -15.96 -12.04 -9.20
CA CYS A 189 -16.35 -11.27 -8.04
C CYS A 189 -17.26 -10.07 -8.39
N SER A 190 -17.78 -9.45 -7.35
CA SER A 190 -18.45 -8.15 -7.37
C SER A 190 -18.15 -7.40 -6.08
N ASN A 191 -18.48 -6.09 -6.03
CA ASN A 191 -18.28 -5.30 -4.80
C ASN A 191 -19.04 -5.86 -3.58
N GLY A 192 -20.10 -6.63 -3.82
CA GLY A 192 -20.89 -7.27 -2.74
C GLY A 192 -20.54 -8.73 -2.48
N SER A 193 -19.60 -9.35 -3.20
CA SER A 193 -19.27 -10.77 -3.02
C SER A 193 -17.93 -11.13 -3.67
N CYS A 194 -16.96 -11.52 -2.85
CA CYS A 194 -15.67 -12.01 -3.33
C CYS A 194 -14.97 -12.89 -2.29
N ALA A 195 -15.34 -14.16 -2.20
CA ALA A 195 -14.63 -15.12 -1.35
C ALA A 195 -13.17 -15.32 -1.80
N GLN A 196 -12.89 -15.17 -3.09
CA GLN A 196 -11.54 -15.33 -3.63
C GLN A 196 -10.55 -14.35 -3.01
N SER A 197 -10.91 -13.07 -2.85
CA SER A 197 -10.01 -12.09 -2.23
C SER A 197 -9.74 -12.38 -0.75
N LEU A 198 -10.76 -12.83 -0.01
CA LEU A 198 -10.58 -13.27 1.38
C LEU A 198 -9.61 -14.45 1.46
N ASN A 199 -9.83 -15.47 0.63
CA ASN A 199 -8.98 -16.66 0.58
C ASN A 199 -7.57 -16.37 0.04
N ALA A 200 -7.43 -15.30 -0.75
CA ALA A 200 -6.13 -14.84 -1.24
C ALA A 200 -5.30 -14.13 -0.17
N GLY A 201 -5.90 -13.70 0.93
CA GLY A 201 -5.16 -13.08 2.04
C GLY A 201 -5.51 -11.62 2.31
N VAL A 202 -6.59 -11.08 1.70
CA VAL A 202 -7.13 -9.76 2.07
C VAL A 202 -7.86 -9.89 3.41
N ASP A 203 -7.37 -9.20 4.43
CA ASP A 203 -7.91 -9.26 5.79
C ASP A 203 -9.00 -8.21 6.04
N MET A 204 -8.88 -7.05 5.40
CA MET A 204 -9.83 -5.94 5.52
C MET A 204 -10.24 -5.41 4.15
N PHE A 205 -11.54 -5.31 3.91
CA PHE A 205 -12.07 -4.82 2.64
C PHE A 205 -12.41 -3.34 2.71
N MET A 206 -11.93 -2.56 1.74
CA MET A 206 -12.38 -1.19 1.51
C MET A 206 -13.60 -1.21 0.59
N VAL A 207 -14.79 -1.22 1.17
CA VAL A 207 -16.06 -1.34 0.45
C VAL A 207 -17.08 -0.32 0.96
N PRO A 208 -17.13 0.89 0.38
CA PRO A 208 -17.90 2.00 0.94
C PRO A 208 -19.41 1.82 0.84
N GLU A 209 -19.92 1.23 -0.24
CA GLU A 209 -21.36 1.17 -0.50
C GLU A 209 -21.96 -0.22 -0.30
N LYS A 210 -21.30 -1.27 -0.76
CA LYS A 210 -21.81 -2.66 -0.77
C LYS A 210 -21.37 -3.49 0.44
N TRP A 211 -20.94 -2.85 1.52
CA TRP A 211 -20.40 -3.55 2.69
C TRP A 211 -21.38 -4.52 3.35
N LYS A 212 -22.70 -4.18 3.38
CA LYS A 212 -23.72 -5.07 3.96
C LYS A 212 -23.90 -6.34 3.13
N ASP A 213 -23.87 -6.19 1.80
CA ASP A 213 -23.99 -7.33 0.89
C ASP A 213 -22.74 -8.20 0.97
N LEU A 214 -21.53 -7.57 0.95
CA LEU A 214 -20.27 -8.27 1.11
C LEU A 214 -20.24 -9.06 2.42
N TYR A 215 -20.56 -8.43 3.56
CA TYR A 215 -20.60 -9.09 4.85
C TYR A 215 -21.52 -10.32 4.86
N ARG A 216 -22.79 -10.17 4.41
CA ARG A 216 -23.75 -11.26 4.36
C ARG A 216 -23.32 -12.40 3.44
N ASN A 217 -22.77 -12.07 2.27
CA ASN A 217 -22.32 -13.07 1.31
C ASN A 217 -21.10 -13.80 1.83
N THR A 218 -20.11 -13.10 2.42
CA THR A 218 -18.95 -13.71 3.04
C THR A 218 -19.35 -14.70 4.14
N LEU A 219 -20.25 -14.32 5.04
CA LEU A 219 -20.76 -15.24 6.08
C LEU A 219 -21.41 -16.50 5.52
N ARG A 220 -22.07 -16.41 4.35
CA ARG A 220 -22.66 -17.59 3.68
C ARG A 220 -21.60 -18.46 2.99
N GLN A 221 -20.52 -17.85 2.52
CA GLN A 221 -19.45 -18.54 1.80
C GLN A 221 -18.46 -19.26 2.71
N VAL A 222 -18.35 -18.83 3.98
CA VAL A 222 -17.49 -19.47 5.00
C VAL A 222 -18.18 -20.71 5.63
N LYS A 223 -19.45 -20.93 5.39
CA LYS A 223 -20.19 -22.11 5.87
C LYS A 223 -20.07 -23.26 4.89
#